data_0f950afae88d03f2f28673f26294a7af
#
_entry.id   0f950afae88d03f2f28673f26294a7af
#
_cell.length_a   1.000
_cell.length_b   1.000
_cell.length_c   1.000
_cell.angle_alpha   90.00
_cell.angle_beta   90.00
_cell.angle_gamma   90.00
#
_symmetry.space_group_name_H-M   'P 1'
#
loop_
_entity.id
_entity.type
_entity.pdbx_description
1 polymer ?
#
loop_
_entity_poly.entity_id
_entity_poly.type
_entity_poly.pdbx_seq_one_letter_code
_entity_poly.pdbx_strand_id
1 'polypeptide(L)'
;MPRNKIALIGSGQIGGTLAHLIGLKELGDVVLFDVAEGVPQGKALDLVQSSPVEGFDARFVGTNSYEAIEGAAVCIVTAGVPRKPGMSRDDLLGINLKVMEQVGAGIKKYAPGALVICITNPLDAMVWALQKCCGLPKNMVIGMAGVLDSARFRYFLADEFNVSVEDVTAFVLGGHGDSMVPLVRYSAVAGIPLPDLVKMGWTTQARIEEIVERTRNGGGEIVSLLRTGSAFYAPASSAIAMAESYLRDKKRVLPAAAWLNGEYDLKDIYVGVPVVIGGKGVERIVEIELNSAERSMFEKSAQAVQSLIDACKRIAPDLGK
;
A
#
# COMPACT_ATOMS: atom_id res chain seq x y z
N MET A 1 -19.84 20.02 8.51
CA MET A 1 -18.42 19.97 8.90
C MET A 1 -17.58 20.21 7.65
N PRO A 2 -16.40 20.82 7.72
CA PRO A 2 -15.52 20.91 6.56
C PRO A 2 -15.14 19.48 6.11
N ARG A 3 -14.97 19.31 4.78
CA ARG A 3 -14.51 18.04 4.22
C ARG A 3 -13.07 17.76 4.67
N ASN A 4 -12.71 16.49 4.84
CA ASN A 4 -11.32 16.10 5.08
C ASN A 4 -10.45 16.53 3.89
N LYS A 5 -9.23 16.96 4.15
CA LYS A 5 -8.22 17.19 3.11
C LYS A 5 -7.37 15.94 2.96
N ILE A 6 -7.20 15.46 1.73
CA ILE A 6 -6.39 14.30 1.39
C ILE A 6 -5.29 14.75 0.43
N ALA A 7 -4.04 14.58 0.81
CA ALA A 7 -2.89 14.95 0.01
C ALA A 7 -2.33 13.71 -0.72
N LEU A 8 -2.18 13.83 -2.03
CA LEU A 8 -1.58 12.82 -2.90
C LEU A 8 -0.20 13.31 -3.32
N ILE A 9 0.84 12.70 -2.77
CA ILE A 9 2.23 13.07 -3.02
C ILE A 9 2.78 12.20 -4.16
N GLY A 10 2.78 12.77 -5.37
CA GLY A 10 3.00 12.10 -6.64
C GLY A 10 1.72 12.07 -7.47
N SER A 11 1.74 12.77 -8.62
CA SER A 11 0.59 12.90 -9.53
C SER A 11 0.72 12.02 -10.78
N GLY A 12 1.41 10.88 -10.67
CA GLY A 12 1.52 9.88 -11.74
C GLY A 12 0.19 9.16 -12.00
N GLN A 13 0.25 7.94 -12.54
CA GLN A 13 -0.96 7.15 -12.82
C GLN A 13 -1.71 6.76 -11.56
N ILE A 14 -0.99 6.28 -10.53
CA ILE A 14 -1.61 5.94 -9.24
C ILE A 14 -2.22 7.19 -8.61
N GLY A 15 -1.50 8.33 -8.58
CA GLY A 15 -2.01 9.58 -7.99
C GLY A 15 -3.29 10.08 -8.64
N GLY A 16 -3.38 10.07 -9.98
CA GLY A 16 -4.60 10.43 -10.70
C GLY A 16 -5.76 9.48 -10.42
N THR A 17 -5.50 8.17 -10.37
CA THR A 17 -6.52 7.16 -10.05
C THR A 17 -7.01 7.29 -8.60
N LEU A 18 -6.11 7.54 -7.65
CA LEU A 18 -6.47 7.83 -6.26
C LEU A 18 -7.40 9.04 -6.17
N ALA A 19 -7.04 10.14 -6.84
CA ALA A 19 -7.83 11.37 -6.85
C ALA A 19 -9.25 11.11 -7.37
N HIS A 20 -9.39 10.41 -8.49
CA HIS A 20 -10.68 10.04 -9.05
C HIS A 20 -11.52 9.21 -8.08
N LEU A 21 -10.93 8.16 -7.47
CA LEU A 21 -11.62 7.32 -6.49
C LEU A 21 -12.05 8.10 -5.24
N ILE A 22 -11.25 9.08 -4.78
CA ILE A 22 -11.60 9.95 -3.66
C ILE A 22 -12.84 10.78 -4.00
N GLY A 23 -12.89 11.34 -5.21
CA GLY A 23 -14.06 12.07 -5.71
C GLY A 23 -15.31 11.20 -5.74
N LEU A 24 -15.26 10.06 -6.44
CA LEU A 24 -16.39 9.13 -6.56
C LEU A 24 -16.91 8.60 -5.22
N LYS A 25 -16.04 8.44 -4.23
CA LYS A 25 -16.42 7.98 -2.88
C LYS A 25 -16.72 9.12 -1.91
N GLU A 26 -16.57 10.37 -2.34
CA GLU A 26 -16.76 11.58 -1.53
C GLU A 26 -16.01 11.54 -0.18
N LEU A 27 -14.75 11.08 -0.22
CA LEU A 27 -13.94 10.92 1.01
C LEU A 27 -13.41 12.25 1.54
N GLY A 28 -13.25 13.25 0.66
CA GLY A 28 -12.74 14.57 1.03
C GLY A 28 -12.29 15.40 -0.16
N ASP A 29 -11.73 16.57 0.12
CA ASP A 29 -11.08 17.43 -0.85
C ASP A 29 -9.65 16.96 -1.13
N VAL A 30 -9.17 17.08 -2.35
CA VAL A 30 -7.90 16.49 -2.81
C VAL A 30 -6.88 17.56 -3.14
N VAL A 31 -5.68 17.40 -2.64
CA VAL A 31 -4.49 18.11 -3.09
C VAL A 31 -3.58 17.14 -3.84
N LEU A 32 -3.41 17.35 -5.15
CA LEU A 32 -2.44 16.64 -5.98
C LEU A 32 -1.12 17.41 -5.97
N PHE A 33 -0.08 16.84 -5.39
CA PHE A 33 1.27 17.39 -5.38
C PHE A 33 2.19 16.61 -6.32
N ASP A 34 2.97 17.30 -7.12
CA ASP A 34 4.08 16.74 -7.88
C ASP A 34 5.18 17.79 -8.09
N VAL A 35 6.42 17.34 -8.33
CA VAL A 35 7.53 18.22 -8.69
C VAL A 35 7.49 18.64 -10.17
N ALA A 36 6.79 17.87 -11.01
CA ALA A 36 6.61 18.16 -12.44
C ALA A 36 5.58 19.27 -12.61
N GLU A 37 6.02 20.44 -13.09
CA GLU A 37 5.14 21.60 -13.34
C GLU A 37 4.04 21.25 -14.35
N GLY A 38 2.82 21.73 -14.07
CA GLY A 38 1.65 21.56 -14.92
C GLY A 38 0.96 20.19 -14.77
N VAL A 39 1.66 19.13 -14.39
CA VAL A 39 1.08 17.77 -14.29
C VAL A 39 -0.01 17.71 -13.21
N PRO A 40 0.23 18.10 -11.95
CA PRO A 40 -0.82 18.05 -10.93
C PRO A 40 -1.97 19.01 -11.22
N GLN A 41 -1.69 20.19 -11.79
CA GLN A 41 -2.70 21.18 -12.14
C GLN A 41 -3.60 20.68 -13.27
N GLY A 42 -3.02 20.11 -14.33
CA GLY A 42 -3.78 19.55 -15.46
C GLY A 42 -4.70 18.41 -15.03
N LYS A 43 -4.18 17.47 -14.21
CA LYS A 43 -5.00 16.38 -13.67
C LYS A 43 -6.11 16.86 -12.74
N ALA A 44 -5.82 17.82 -11.86
CA ALA A 44 -6.84 18.40 -10.99
C ALA A 44 -7.95 19.06 -11.81
N LEU A 45 -7.59 19.81 -12.87
CA LEU A 45 -8.56 20.47 -13.75
C LEU A 45 -9.44 19.46 -14.50
N ASP A 46 -8.86 18.38 -15.02
CA ASP A 46 -9.60 17.31 -15.71
C ASP A 46 -10.59 16.64 -14.75
N LEU A 47 -10.14 16.31 -13.53
CA LEU A 47 -10.96 15.68 -12.49
C LEU A 47 -12.12 16.56 -12.03
N VAL A 48 -11.94 17.88 -11.86
CA VAL A 48 -13.08 18.77 -11.52
C VAL A 48 -14.06 18.90 -12.67
N GLN A 49 -13.61 18.73 -13.92
CA GLN A 49 -14.50 18.72 -15.08
C GLN A 49 -15.33 17.43 -15.18
N SER A 50 -14.89 16.34 -14.59
CA SER A 50 -15.69 15.11 -14.49
C SER A 50 -16.77 15.19 -13.41
N SER A 51 -16.61 16.06 -12.40
CA SER A 51 -17.51 16.13 -11.25
C SER A 51 -19.00 16.41 -11.59
N PRO A 52 -19.35 17.26 -12.56
CA PRO A 52 -20.75 17.47 -12.93
C PRO A 52 -21.40 16.25 -13.58
N VAL A 53 -20.60 15.34 -14.17
CA VAL A 53 -21.08 14.11 -14.81
C VAL A 53 -21.25 12.99 -13.78
N GLU A 54 -20.26 12.88 -12.88
CA GLU A 54 -20.21 11.83 -11.84
C GLU A 54 -21.03 12.19 -10.58
N GLY A 55 -21.35 13.45 -10.38
CA GLY A 55 -22.22 13.93 -9.30
C GLY A 55 -21.51 14.05 -7.94
N PHE A 56 -20.23 14.39 -7.91
CA PHE A 56 -19.52 14.68 -6.66
C PHE A 56 -19.08 16.14 -6.55
N ASP A 57 -18.99 16.68 -5.32
CA ASP A 57 -18.63 18.07 -5.01
C ASP A 57 -17.23 18.25 -4.38
N ALA A 58 -16.39 17.23 -4.41
CA ALA A 58 -15.03 17.31 -3.89
C ALA A 58 -14.20 18.34 -4.67
N ARG A 59 -13.37 19.11 -3.95
CA ARG A 59 -12.44 20.06 -4.55
C ARG A 59 -11.13 19.39 -4.88
N PHE A 60 -10.54 19.75 -6.03
CA PHE A 60 -9.24 19.25 -6.44
C PHE A 60 -8.31 20.42 -6.69
N VAL A 61 -7.13 20.38 -6.09
CA VAL A 61 -6.08 21.40 -6.27
C VAL A 61 -4.80 20.72 -6.70
N GLY A 62 -4.26 21.10 -7.84
CA GLY A 62 -2.93 20.69 -8.30
C GLY A 62 -1.88 21.70 -7.88
N THR A 63 -0.74 21.25 -7.35
CA THR A 63 0.31 22.12 -6.80
C THR A 63 1.70 21.54 -6.92
N ASN A 64 2.69 22.43 -6.93
CA ASN A 64 4.12 22.09 -6.79
C ASN A 64 4.70 22.56 -5.44
N SER A 65 3.83 23.08 -4.52
CA SER A 65 4.24 23.52 -3.18
C SER A 65 3.65 22.63 -2.09
N TYR A 66 4.50 22.19 -1.15
CA TYR A 66 4.05 21.43 0.03
C TYR A 66 3.12 22.24 0.96
N GLU A 67 3.11 23.57 0.90
CA GLU A 67 2.20 24.40 1.73
C GLU A 67 0.74 24.03 1.52
N ALA A 68 0.35 23.64 0.31
CA ALA A 68 -1.02 23.28 0.00
C ALA A 68 -1.53 22.04 0.76
N ILE A 69 -0.63 21.16 1.23
CA ILE A 69 -1.02 19.98 2.03
C ILE A 69 -1.28 20.31 3.50
N GLU A 70 -1.10 21.56 3.93
CA GLU A 70 -1.31 21.95 5.33
C GLU A 70 -2.67 21.49 5.86
N GLY A 71 -2.64 20.83 7.02
CA GLY A 71 -3.84 20.29 7.67
C GLY A 71 -4.47 19.08 6.98
N ALA A 72 -3.75 18.38 6.08
CA ALA A 72 -4.24 17.14 5.49
C ALA A 72 -4.48 16.07 6.57
N ALA A 73 -5.63 15.39 6.50
CA ALA A 73 -5.96 14.26 7.37
C ALA A 73 -5.25 12.97 6.92
N VAL A 74 -5.00 12.83 5.62
CA VAL A 74 -4.31 11.69 5.03
C VAL A 74 -3.31 12.19 3.98
N CYS A 75 -2.09 11.64 3.99
CA CYS A 75 -1.10 11.79 2.94
C CYS A 75 -0.85 10.43 2.29
N ILE A 76 -1.12 10.27 0.99
CA ILE A 76 -0.82 9.06 0.24
C ILE A 76 0.39 9.34 -0.65
N VAL A 77 1.49 8.59 -0.42
CA VAL A 77 2.78 8.81 -1.06
C VAL A 77 3.03 7.80 -2.16
N THR A 78 3.03 8.29 -3.40
CA THR A 78 3.36 7.52 -4.60
C THR A 78 4.61 8.07 -5.29
N ALA A 79 5.17 9.15 -4.75
CA ALA A 79 6.37 9.81 -5.27
C ALA A 79 7.56 8.85 -5.23
N GLY A 80 8.32 8.80 -6.31
CA GLY A 80 9.48 7.95 -6.49
C GLY A 80 9.64 7.54 -7.95
N VAL A 81 10.76 6.92 -8.27
CA VAL A 81 11.01 6.40 -9.62
C VAL A 81 10.80 4.88 -9.66
N PRO A 82 10.20 4.35 -10.72
CA PRO A 82 10.16 2.92 -10.96
C PRO A 82 11.56 2.43 -11.39
N ARG A 83 11.82 1.13 -11.18
CA ARG A 83 13.04 0.51 -11.67
C ARG A 83 13.11 0.58 -13.20
N LYS A 84 14.21 1.11 -13.72
CA LYS A 84 14.47 1.18 -15.17
C LYS A 84 15.44 0.07 -15.60
N PRO A 85 15.41 -0.36 -16.87
CA PRO A 85 16.41 -1.27 -17.41
C PRO A 85 17.84 -0.75 -17.17
N GLY A 86 18.75 -1.61 -16.70
CA GLY A 86 20.12 -1.26 -16.37
C GLY A 86 20.35 -0.62 -14.99
N MET A 87 19.27 -0.31 -14.26
CA MET A 87 19.38 0.24 -12.91
C MET A 87 19.59 -0.88 -11.88
N SER A 88 20.63 -0.78 -11.07
CA SER A 88 20.84 -1.68 -9.94
C SER A 88 19.79 -1.48 -8.85
N ARG A 89 19.71 -2.42 -7.91
CA ARG A 89 18.83 -2.29 -6.74
C ARG A 89 19.26 -1.11 -5.85
N ASP A 90 20.55 -0.95 -5.64
CA ASP A 90 21.10 0.09 -4.78
C ASP A 90 20.93 1.50 -5.40
N ASP A 91 21.02 1.62 -6.73
CA ASP A 91 20.70 2.87 -7.42
C ASP A 91 19.24 3.28 -7.19
N LEU A 92 18.31 2.33 -7.33
CA LEU A 92 16.90 2.59 -7.08
C LEU A 92 16.65 3.01 -5.63
N LEU A 93 17.26 2.31 -4.67
CA LEU A 93 17.18 2.65 -3.26
C LEU A 93 17.70 4.06 -3.01
N GLY A 94 18.90 4.39 -3.51
CA GLY A 94 19.52 5.70 -3.31
C GLY A 94 18.70 6.86 -3.87
N ILE A 95 18.08 6.69 -5.03
CA ILE A 95 17.18 7.70 -5.61
C ILE A 95 15.94 7.86 -4.76
N ASN A 96 15.25 6.77 -4.43
CA ASN A 96 13.99 6.83 -3.71
C ASN A 96 14.17 7.24 -2.23
N LEU A 97 15.31 6.97 -1.60
CA LEU A 97 15.64 7.52 -0.28
C LEU A 97 15.66 9.05 -0.27
N LYS A 98 16.29 9.68 -1.28
CA LYS A 98 16.30 11.16 -1.42
C LYS A 98 14.87 11.71 -1.62
N VAL A 99 14.03 10.97 -2.34
CA VAL A 99 12.61 11.35 -2.48
C VAL A 99 11.91 11.25 -1.13
N MET A 100 12.13 10.19 -0.34
CA MET A 100 11.53 10.04 0.99
C MET A 100 11.99 11.12 1.97
N GLU A 101 13.24 11.61 1.87
CA GLU A 101 13.71 12.75 2.66
C GLU A 101 12.91 14.02 2.36
N GLN A 102 12.75 14.36 1.09
CA GLN A 102 12.00 15.55 0.67
C GLN A 102 10.52 15.46 1.06
N VAL A 103 9.89 14.32 0.77
CA VAL A 103 8.49 14.05 1.10
C VAL A 103 8.28 14.06 2.63
N GLY A 104 9.15 13.39 3.37
CA GLY A 104 9.08 13.33 4.83
C GLY A 104 9.21 14.71 5.48
N ALA A 105 10.14 15.55 5.01
CA ALA A 105 10.30 16.92 5.47
C ALA A 105 9.03 17.77 5.20
N GLY A 106 8.45 17.64 4.00
CA GLY A 106 7.20 18.31 3.64
C GLY A 106 6.03 17.89 4.53
N ILE A 107 5.83 16.60 4.74
CA ILE A 107 4.77 16.07 5.62
C ILE A 107 4.99 16.51 7.07
N LYS A 108 6.21 16.40 7.60
CA LYS A 108 6.56 16.84 8.94
C LYS A 108 6.20 18.29 9.20
N LYS A 109 6.46 19.16 8.22
CA LYS A 109 6.24 20.61 8.34
C LYS A 109 4.76 20.98 8.22
N TYR A 110 4.04 20.42 7.25
CA TYR A 110 2.72 20.92 6.85
C TYR A 110 1.55 19.99 7.22
N ALA A 111 1.80 18.70 7.44
CA ALA A 111 0.75 17.73 7.78
C ALA A 111 1.17 16.77 8.93
N PRO A 112 1.65 17.27 10.08
CA PRO A 112 2.20 16.43 11.16
C PRO A 112 1.16 15.54 11.84
N GLY A 113 -0.14 15.78 11.64
CA GLY A 113 -1.23 14.97 12.18
C GLY A 113 -1.83 13.96 11.20
N ALA A 114 -1.31 13.88 9.96
CA ALA A 114 -1.88 13.02 8.94
C ALA A 114 -1.58 11.53 9.15
N LEU A 115 -2.52 10.66 8.75
CA LEU A 115 -2.19 9.28 8.44
C LEU A 115 -1.37 9.28 7.13
N VAL A 116 -0.21 8.64 7.14
CA VAL A 116 0.65 8.50 5.96
C VAL A 116 0.58 7.09 5.41
N ILE A 117 0.17 6.95 4.14
CA ILE A 117 0.12 5.67 3.43
C ILE A 117 1.19 5.70 2.34
N CYS A 118 2.24 4.90 2.49
CA CYS A 118 3.31 4.76 1.51
C CYS A 118 2.95 3.70 0.46
N ILE A 119 3.17 4.03 -0.83
CA ILE A 119 3.01 3.09 -1.97
C ILE A 119 4.34 2.94 -2.72
N THR A 120 5.28 3.85 -2.51
CA THR A 120 6.58 3.88 -3.21
C THR A 120 7.37 2.61 -2.99
N ASN A 121 7.91 2.05 -4.08
CA ASN A 121 8.73 0.82 -4.05
C ASN A 121 10.25 1.11 -3.97
N PRO A 122 11.04 0.20 -3.36
CA PRO A 122 10.61 -1.03 -2.67
C PRO A 122 9.89 -0.72 -1.37
N LEU A 123 8.64 -1.15 -1.25
CA LEU A 123 7.67 -0.63 -0.28
C LEU A 123 8.16 -0.68 1.16
N ASP A 124 8.60 -1.86 1.63
CA ASP A 124 8.94 -2.07 3.04
C ASP A 124 10.11 -1.19 3.49
N ALA A 125 11.08 -0.97 2.60
CA ALA A 125 12.19 -0.06 2.85
C ALA A 125 11.76 1.42 2.78
N MET A 126 10.88 1.76 1.84
CA MET A 126 10.44 3.16 1.66
C MET A 126 9.48 3.61 2.76
N VAL A 127 8.60 2.76 3.27
CA VAL A 127 7.76 3.12 4.44
C VAL A 127 8.62 3.32 5.69
N TRP A 128 9.64 2.48 5.89
CA TRP A 128 10.61 2.66 6.96
C TRP A 128 11.36 3.99 6.83
N ALA A 129 11.89 4.29 5.65
CA ALA A 129 12.61 5.53 5.38
C ALA A 129 11.71 6.76 5.56
N LEU A 130 10.50 6.73 5.02
CA LEU A 130 9.53 7.81 5.14
C LEU A 130 9.18 8.11 6.60
N GLN A 131 8.96 7.07 7.43
CA GLN A 131 8.70 7.25 8.85
C GLN A 131 9.89 7.90 9.57
N LYS A 132 11.12 7.51 9.24
CA LYS A 132 12.33 8.16 9.78
C LYS A 132 12.40 9.63 9.41
N CYS A 133 12.10 9.98 8.15
CA CYS A 133 12.19 11.35 7.66
C CYS A 133 11.05 12.25 8.16
N CYS A 134 9.81 11.75 8.22
CA CYS A 134 8.70 12.57 8.71
C CYS A 134 8.62 12.63 10.23
N GLY A 135 9.16 11.64 10.95
CA GLY A 135 9.17 11.60 12.41
C GLY A 135 7.78 11.46 13.06
N LEU A 136 6.75 11.13 12.29
CA LEU A 136 5.39 10.92 12.80
C LEU A 136 5.33 9.65 13.67
N PRO A 137 4.31 9.52 14.55
CA PRO A 137 4.08 8.29 15.31
C PRO A 137 3.99 7.07 14.37
N LYS A 138 4.58 5.95 14.78
CA LYS A 138 4.72 4.74 13.93
C LYS A 138 3.37 4.14 13.51
N ASN A 139 2.35 4.27 14.34
CA ASN A 139 0.98 3.86 14.04
C ASN A 139 0.28 4.78 13.01
N MET A 140 0.85 5.95 12.72
CA MET A 140 0.36 6.89 11.72
C MET A 140 1.11 6.81 10.39
N VAL A 141 2.08 5.92 10.24
CA VAL A 141 2.81 5.68 8.99
C VAL A 141 2.71 4.20 8.64
N ILE A 142 2.10 3.88 7.51
CA ILE A 142 1.82 2.51 7.06
C ILE A 142 2.15 2.34 5.58
N GLY A 143 2.45 1.10 5.18
CA GLY A 143 2.69 0.75 3.78
C GLY A 143 1.52 -0.01 3.16
N MET A 144 1.11 0.38 1.95
CA MET A 144 0.13 -0.35 1.16
C MET A 144 0.83 -1.54 0.49
N ALA A 145 0.61 -2.73 1.02
CA ALA A 145 1.24 -4.00 0.61
C ALA A 145 0.21 -5.12 0.54
N GLY A 146 -0.01 -5.81 1.64
CA GLY A 146 -0.84 -6.98 1.72
C GLY A 146 -2.30 -6.78 1.28
N VAL A 147 -2.86 -5.57 1.38
CA VAL A 147 -4.20 -5.27 0.84
C VAL A 147 -4.25 -5.54 -0.66
N LEU A 148 -3.25 -5.07 -1.41
CA LEU A 148 -3.12 -5.32 -2.85
C LEU A 148 -2.85 -6.80 -3.15
N ASP A 149 -1.90 -7.39 -2.42
CA ASP A 149 -1.49 -8.79 -2.65
C ASP A 149 -2.63 -9.75 -2.34
N SER A 150 -3.37 -9.49 -1.26
CA SER A 150 -4.60 -10.24 -0.92
C SER A 150 -5.71 -10.01 -1.94
N ALA A 151 -5.85 -8.82 -2.52
CA ALA A 151 -6.84 -8.56 -3.56
C ALA A 151 -6.55 -9.39 -4.83
N ARG A 152 -5.28 -9.53 -5.22
CA ARG A 152 -4.86 -10.42 -6.33
C ARG A 152 -5.21 -11.88 -6.03
N PHE A 153 -4.84 -12.34 -4.82
CA PHE A 153 -5.15 -13.70 -4.39
C PHE A 153 -6.65 -13.98 -4.37
N ARG A 154 -7.45 -13.06 -3.81
CA ARG A 154 -8.92 -13.13 -3.81
C ARG A 154 -9.49 -13.23 -5.22
N TYR A 155 -9.00 -12.42 -6.15
CA TYR A 155 -9.47 -12.43 -7.53
C TYR A 155 -9.18 -13.78 -8.21
N PHE A 156 -7.97 -14.31 -8.10
CA PHE A 156 -7.61 -15.60 -8.70
C PHE A 156 -8.38 -16.78 -8.06
N LEU A 157 -8.66 -16.70 -6.78
CA LEU A 157 -9.51 -17.70 -6.12
C LEU A 157 -10.97 -17.60 -6.59
N ALA A 158 -11.51 -16.38 -6.70
CA ALA A 158 -12.87 -16.19 -7.21
C ALA A 158 -13.04 -16.71 -8.62
N ASP A 159 -12.04 -16.48 -9.50
CA ASP A 159 -11.97 -17.00 -10.86
C ASP A 159 -11.92 -18.53 -10.90
N GLU A 160 -11.08 -19.16 -10.07
CA GLU A 160 -10.97 -20.62 -9.93
C GLU A 160 -12.29 -21.27 -9.51
N PHE A 161 -12.96 -20.69 -8.53
CA PHE A 161 -14.23 -21.24 -8.00
C PHE A 161 -15.46 -20.77 -8.76
N ASN A 162 -15.32 -19.86 -9.71
CA ASN A 162 -16.42 -19.22 -10.46
C ASN A 162 -17.47 -18.62 -9.51
N VAL A 163 -17.02 -17.84 -8.52
CA VAL A 163 -17.85 -17.14 -7.52
C VAL A 163 -17.58 -15.65 -7.50
N SER A 164 -18.46 -14.88 -6.81
CA SER A 164 -18.22 -13.46 -6.58
C SER A 164 -16.94 -13.21 -5.76
N VAL A 165 -16.19 -12.18 -6.12
CA VAL A 165 -15.04 -11.70 -5.32
C VAL A 165 -15.46 -11.21 -3.92
N GLU A 166 -16.75 -10.90 -3.71
CA GLU A 166 -17.29 -10.48 -2.42
C GLU A 166 -17.30 -11.61 -1.41
N ASP A 167 -17.45 -12.86 -1.89
CA ASP A 167 -17.49 -14.06 -1.05
C ASP A 167 -16.10 -14.61 -0.70
N VAL A 168 -15.02 -14.07 -1.31
CA VAL A 168 -13.67 -14.55 -1.08
C VAL A 168 -12.97 -13.68 -0.05
N THR A 169 -12.45 -14.30 0.99
CA THR A 169 -11.51 -13.66 1.94
C THR A 169 -10.15 -14.32 1.84
N ALA A 170 -9.09 -13.52 1.89
CA ALA A 170 -7.73 -14.02 1.85
C ALA A 170 -6.77 -13.07 2.56
N PHE A 171 -5.68 -13.64 3.10
CA PHE A 171 -4.58 -12.89 3.70
C PHE A 171 -3.25 -13.23 3.03
N VAL A 172 -2.51 -12.16 2.71
CA VAL A 172 -1.10 -12.25 2.30
C VAL A 172 -0.27 -11.43 3.26
N LEU A 173 0.72 -12.04 3.87
CA LEU A 173 1.63 -11.45 4.85
C LEU A 173 3.05 -11.30 4.28
N GLY A 174 3.95 -10.76 5.10
CA GLY A 174 5.37 -10.61 4.77
C GLY A 174 5.68 -9.35 3.98
N GLY A 175 6.89 -9.26 3.46
CA GLY A 175 7.33 -8.17 2.59
C GLY A 175 6.60 -8.16 1.25
N HIS A 176 6.40 -6.96 0.70
CA HIS A 176 5.74 -6.79 -0.58
C HIS A 176 6.66 -7.21 -1.74
N GLY A 177 6.20 -8.13 -2.60
CA GLY A 177 6.93 -8.69 -3.75
C GLY A 177 7.10 -10.20 -3.65
N ASP A 178 8.17 -10.74 -4.24
CA ASP A 178 8.36 -12.18 -4.41
C ASP A 178 8.43 -12.98 -3.10
N SER A 179 8.76 -12.32 -1.98
CA SER A 179 8.84 -12.92 -0.65
C SER A 179 7.51 -12.93 0.11
N MET A 180 6.42 -12.47 -0.48
CA MET A 180 5.09 -12.46 0.17
C MET A 180 4.63 -13.87 0.55
N VAL A 181 3.81 -13.95 1.59
CA VAL A 181 3.33 -15.20 2.19
C VAL A 181 1.81 -15.29 2.10
N PRO A 182 1.24 -15.82 1.01
CA PRO A 182 -0.19 -16.10 0.93
C PRO A 182 -0.58 -17.20 1.92
N LEU A 183 -1.53 -16.89 2.80
CA LEU A 183 -1.99 -17.80 3.86
C LEU A 183 -3.22 -18.59 3.40
N VAL A 184 -2.99 -19.75 2.77
CA VAL A 184 -4.05 -20.62 2.26
C VAL A 184 -5.01 -21.05 3.37
N ARG A 185 -4.50 -21.37 4.55
CA ARG A 185 -5.28 -21.82 5.70
C ARG A 185 -6.22 -20.75 6.27
N TYR A 186 -5.87 -19.47 6.10
CA TYR A 186 -6.68 -18.32 6.52
C TYR A 186 -7.46 -17.69 5.36
N SER A 187 -7.53 -18.38 4.22
CA SER A 187 -8.30 -17.93 3.05
C SER A 187 -9.53 -18.82 2.86
N ALA A 188 -10.65 -18.24 2.50
CA ALA A 188 -11.94 -18.91 2.49
C ALA A 188 -12.85 -18.35 1.39
N VAL A 189 -13.82 -19.15 0.96
CA VAL A 189 -14.98 -18.75 0.16
C VAL A 189 -16.22 -18.89 1.01
N ALA A 190 -16.96 -17.81 1.21
CA ALA A 190 -18.17 -17.76 2.05
C ALA A 190 -17.98 -18.41 3.44
N GLY A 191 -16.78 -18.23 4.04
CA GLY A 191 -16.41 -18.80 5.32
C GLY A 191 -15.91 -20.26 5.28
N ILE A 192 -15.93 -20.92 4.12
CA ILE A 192 -15.39 -22.28 3.96
C ILE A 192 -13.89 -22.17 3.66
N PRO A 193 -12.99 -22.68 4.53
CA PRO A 193 -11.55 -22.60 4.33
C PRO A 193 -11.09 -23.30 3.06
N LEU A 194 -10.08 -22.77 2.37
CA LEU A 194 -9.52 -23.39 1.15
C LEU A 194 -9.14 -24.86 1.32
N PRO A 195 -8.52 -25.31 2.45
CA PRO A 195 -8.23 -26.73 2.64
C PRO A 195 -9.47 -27.63 2.65
N ASP A 196 -10.61 -27.12 3.10
CA ASP A 196 -11.87 -27.88 3.10
C ASP A 196 -12.49 -27.91 1.70
N LEU A 197 -12.42 -26.82 0.92
CA LEU A 197 -12.81 -26.81 -0.49
C LEU A 197 -12.01 -27.82 -1.34
N VAL A 198 -10.72 -27.98 -1.06
CA VAL A 198 -9.89 -29.04 -1.66
C VAL A 198 -10.42 -30.42 -1.29
N LYS A 199 -10.72 -30.69 0.00
CA LYS A 199 -11.29 -31.97 0.45
C LYS A 199 -12.65 -32.26 -0.17
N MET A 200 -13.45 -31.22 -0.40
CA MET A 200 -14.77 -31.32 -1.05
C MET A 200 -14.67 -31.52 -2.58
N GLY A 201 -13.47 -31.44 -3.15
CA GLY A 201 -13.24 -31.64 -4.59
C GLY A 201 -13.65 -30.43 -5.44
N TRP A 202 -13.80 -29.22 -4.88
CA TRP A 202 -14.09 -28.00 -5.63
C TRP A 202 -12.87 -27.53 -6.44
N THR A 203 -11.68 -27.81 -5.94
CA THR A 203 -10.39 -27.58 -6.58
C THR A 203 -9.36 -28.62 -6.10
N THR A 204 -8.13 -28.51 -6.54
CA THR A 204 -7.04 -29.38 -6.11
C THR A 204 -5.94 -28.59 -5.40
N GLN A 205 -5.13 -29.28 -4.57
CA GLN A 205 -3.97 -28.68 -3.92
C GLN A 205 -3.00 -28.07 -4.96
N ALA A 206 -2.77 -28.71 -6.08
CA ALA A 206 -1.90 -28.22 -7.15
C ALA A 206 -2.41 -26.89 -7.73
N ARG A 207 -3.73 -26.76 -7.94
CA ARG A 207 -4.33 -25.51 -8.40
C ARG A 207 -4.15 -24.36 -7.40
N ILE A 208 -4.32 -24.64 -6.11
CA ILE A 208 -4.08 -23.62 -5.07
C ILE A 208 -2.61 -23.17 -5.09
N GLU A 209 -1.65 -24.09 -5.27
CA GLU A 209 -0.23 -23.76 -5.36
C GLU A 209 0.09 -22.92 -6.60
N GLU A 210 -0.49 -23.22 -7.76
CA GLU A 210 -0.38 -22.40 -8.97
C GLU A 210 -0.94 -20.98 -8.76
N ILE A 211 -2.09 -20.84 -8.09
CA ILE A 211 -2.71 -19.55 -7.76
C ILE A 211 -1.84 -18.76 -6.79
N VAL A 212 -1.26 -19.40 -5.78
CA VAL A 212 -0.30 -18.80 -4.85
C VAL A 212 0.91 -18.24 -5.60
N GLU A 213 1.48 -19.03 -6.52
CA GLU A 213 2.64 -18.60 -7.31
C GLU A 213 2.27 -17.46 -8.27
N ARG A 214 1.12 -17.53 -8.94
CA ARG A 214 0.62 -16.44 -9.78
C ARG A 214 0.38 -15.16 -8.97
N THR A 215 -0.07 -15.27 -7.72
CA THR A 215 -0.25 -14.13 -6.82
C THR A 215 1.08 -13.43 -6.53
N ARG A 216 2.15 -14.19 -6.25
CA ARG A 216 3.50 -13.65 -6.06
C ARG A 216 4.00 -12.90 -7.28
N ASN A 217 3.75 -13.45 -8.46
CA ASN A 217 4.20 -12.91 -9.74
C ASN A 217 3.22 -11.87 -10.35
N GLY A 218 2.07 -11.61 -9.74
CA GLY A 218 0.99 -10.81 -10.32
C GLY A 218 1.38 -9.37 -10.68
N GLY A 219 2.33 -8.77 -9.98
CA GLY A 219 2.90 -7.47 -10.37
C GLY A 219 3.74 -7.56 -11.64
N GLY A 220 4.59 -8.58 -11.75
CA GLY A 220 5.42 -8.85 -12.93
C GLY A 220 4.59 -9.21 -14.17
N GLU A 221 3.52 -9.98 -14.02
CA GLU A 221 2.58 -10.32 -15.09
C GLU A 221 1.99 -9.04 -15.73
N ILE A 222 1.53 -8.08 -14.90
CA ILE A 222 0.98 -6.81 -15.40
C ILE A 222 2.06 -5.97 -16.11
N VAL A 223 3.27 -5.88 -15.54
CA VAL A 223 4.40 -5.14 -16.14
C VAL A 223 4.76 -5.71 -17.51
N SER A 224 4.80 -7.03 -17.65
CA SER A 224 5.11 -7.69 -18.94
C SER A 224 4.04 -7.44 -20.00
N LEU A 225 2.76 -7.38 -19.60
CA LEU A 225 1.64 -7.10 -20.51
C LEU A 225 1.59 -5.62 -20.92
N LEU A 226 1.79 -4.70 -19.98
CA LEU A 226 1.77 -3.25 -20.23
C LEU A 226 3.01 -2.76 -20.99
N ARG A 227 4.13 -3.48 -20.91
CA ARG A 227 5.45 -3.13 -21.48
C ARG A 227 6.05 -1.82 -20.96
N THR A 228 5.21 -0.84 -20.66
CA THR A 228 5.59 0.45 -20.05
C THR A 228 4.70 0.70 -18.83
N GLY A 229 5.31 1.02 -17.68
CA GLY A 229 4.59 1.27 -16.44
C GLY A 229 4.35 0.01 -15.60
N SER A 230 3.45 0.12 -14.65
CA SER A 230 3.08 -0.93 -13.69
C SER A 230 1.59 -0.83 -13.35
N ALA A 231 1.07 -1.76 -12.55
CA ALA A 231 -0.30 -1.68 -12.03
C ALA A 231 -0.55 -0.33 -11.32
N PHE A 232 -1.70 0.26 -11.53
CA PHE A 232 -2.09 1.52 -10.86
C PHE A 232 -3.55 1.55 -10.38
N TYR A 233 -4.48 0.80 -10.99
CA TYR A 233 -5.87 0.72 -10.53
C TYR A 233 -5.99 -0.01 -9.19
N ALA A 234 -5.52 -1.25 -9.11
CA ALA A 234 -5.61 -2.05 -7.89
C ALA A 234 -4.78 -1.47 -6.72
N PRO A 235 -3.55 -0.94 -6.92
CA PRO A 235 -2.83 -0.20 -5.89
C PRO A 235 -3.60 1.00 -5.36
N ALA A 236 -4.22 1.80 -6.24
CA ALA A 236 -5.02 2.94 -5.82
C ALA A 236 -6.24 2.49 -5.00
N SER A 237 -7.01 1.51 -5.47
CA SER A 237 -8.17 0.98 -4.74
C SER A 237 -7.78 0.43 -3.37
N SER A 238 -6.61 -0.22 -3.27
CA SER A 238 -6.08 -0.76 -2.01
C SER A 238 -5.75 0.34 -1.01
N ALA A 239 -5.07 1.40 -1.44
CA ALA A 239 -4.77 2.54 -0.58
C ALA A 239 -6.04 3.31 -0.16
N ILE A 240 -7.02 3.43 -1.06
CA ILE A 240 -8.33 4.03 -0.73
C ILE A 240 -9.06 3.21 0.34
N ALA A 241 -9.00 1.87 0.28
CA ALA A 241 -9.60 1.04 1.33
C ALA A 241 -8.98 1.30 2.71
N MET A 242 -7.66 1.55 2.77
CA MET A 242 -6.96 1.91 4.00
C MET A 242 -7.35 3.32 4.47
N ALA A 243 -7.31 4.30 3.57
CA ALA A 243 -7.68 5.70 3.85
C ALA A 243 -9.14 5.83 4.32
N GLU A 244 -10.07 5.13 3.65
CA GLU A 244 -11.48 5.12 4.03
C GLU A 244 -11.70 4.49 5.41
N SER A 245 -10.94 3.44 5.75
CA SER A 245 -11.01 2.83 7.08
C SER A 245 -10.60 3.80 8.18
N TYR A 246 -9.56 4.60 7.95
CA TYR A 246 -9.12 5.65 8.86
C TYR A 246 -10.12 6.81 8.95
N LEU A 247 -10.47 7.41 7.80
CA LEU A 247 -11.32 8.60 7.73
C LEU A 247 -12.71 8.41 8.30
N ARG A 248 -13.26 7.20 8.16
CA ARG A 248 -14.60 6.81 8.64
C ARG A 248 -14.58 5.97 9.91
N ASP A 249 -13.42 5.80 10.53
CA ASP A 249 -13.21 4.96 11.73
C ASP A 249 -13.81 3.55 11.63
N LYS A 250 -13.64 2.90 10.47
CA LYS A 250 -14.32 1.61 10.17
C LYS A 250 -13.77 0.41 10.93
N LYS A 251 -12.57 0.53 11.53
CA LYS A 251 -11.90 -0.56 12.26
C LYS A 251 -11.70 -1.82 11.39
N ARG A 252 -11.43 -1.65 10.11
CA ARG A 252 -11.19 -2.80 9.24
C ARG A 252 -9.90 -3.52 9.60
N VAL A 253 -9.94 -4.84 9.55
CA VAL A 253 -8.73 -5.67 9.60
C VAL A 253 -8.19 -5.80 8.19
N LEU A 254 -7.04 -5.19 7.94
CA LEU A 254 -6.40 -5.14 6.62
C LEU A 254 -4.93 -5.56 6.74
N PRO A 255 -4.38 -6.36 5.83
CA PRO A 255 -2.95 -6.63 5.81
C PRO A 255 -2.20 -5.42 5.24
N ALA A 256 -1.31 -4.85 6.03
CA ALA A 256 -0.52 -3.68 5.67
C ALA A 256 0.89 -3.79 6.24
N ALA A 257 1.87 -3.13 5.61
CA ALA A 257 3.19 -2.98 6.20
C ALA A 257 3.09 -2.02 7.40
N ALA A 258 3.23 -2.57 8.60
CA ALA A 258 3.15 -1.85 9.87
C ALA A 258 4.41 -2.06 10.69
N TRP A 259 4.67 -1.12 11.59
CA TRP A 259 5.80 -1.20 12.52
C TRP A 259 5.55 -2.28 13.57
N LEU A 260 6.48 -3.23 13.67
CA LEU A 260 6.49 -4.26 14.69
C LEU A 260 7.50 -3.95 15.79
N ASN A 261 7.12 -4.20 17.03
CA ASN A 261 7.97 -3.99 18.21
C ASN A 261 7.80 -5.12 19.23
N GLY A 262 7.79 -6.35 18.78
CA GLY A 262 7.64 -7.57 19.57
C GLY A 262 6.67 -8.56 18.95
N GLU A 263 5.70 -8.06 18.19
CA GLU A 263 4.73 -8.90 17.50
C GLU A 263 5.43 -9.81 16.48
N TYR A 264 4.97 -11.05 16.37
CA TYR A 264 5.58 -12.08 15.52
C TYR A 264 7.07 -12.34 15.83
N ASP A 265 7.54 -12.01 17.04
CA ASP A 265 8.94 -12.06 17.48
C ASP A 265 9.88 -11.09 16.69
N LEU A 266 9.33 -10.09 16.01
CA LEU A 266 10.07 -9.09 15.23
C LEU A 266 10.13 -7.73 15.95
N LYS A 267 11.25 -7.00 15.77
CA LYS A 267 11.45 -5.67 16.35
C LYS A 267 12.04 -4.70 15.33
N ASP A 268 11.61 -3.44 15.47
CA ASP A 268 12.16 -2.31 14.70
C ASP A 268 12.08 -2.47 13.17
N ILE A 269 11.02 -3.10 12.68
CA ILE A 269 10.82 -3.40 11.27
C ILE A 269 9.39 -3.07 10.82
N TYR A 270 9.24 -2.64 9.56
CA TYR A 270 7.97 -2.62 8.86
C TYR A 270 7.82 -3.90 8.05
N VAL A 271 6.74 -4.63 8.25
CA VAL A 271 6.44 -5.84 7.48
C VAL A 271 4.91 -6.03 7.37
N GLY A 272 4.46 -6.66 6.31
CA GLY A 272 3.03 -6.91 6.07
C GLY A 272 2.44 -7.90 7.06
N VAL A 273 1.51 -7.40 7.89
CA VAL A 273 0.76 -8.18 8.88
C VAL A 273 -0.69 -7.68 8.94
N PRO A 274 -1.65 -8.47 9.47
CA PRO A 274 -3.02 -7.99 9.65
C PRO A 274 -3.05 -6.92 10.74
N VAL A 275 -3.64 -5.76 10.41
CA VAL A 275 -3.78 -4.64 11.35
C VAL A 275 -5.21 -4.11 11.37
N VAL A 276 -5.63 -3.60 12.51
CA VAL A 276 -6.88 -2.84 12.64
C VAL A 276 -6.58 -1.39 12.31
N ILE A 277 -7.16 -0.86 11.23
CA ILE A 277 -7.06 0.55 10.85
C ILE A 277 -8.33 1.27 11.24
N GLY A 278 -8.20 2.23 12.14
CA GLY A 278 -9.31 3.09 12.60
C GLY A 278 -8.88 4.54 12.68
N GLY A 279 -9.69 5.40 13.30
CA GLY A 279 -9.49 6.85 13.38
C GLY A 279 -8.22 7.30 14.11
N LYS A 280 -7.50 6.38 14.74
CA LYS A 280 -6.19 6.62 15.39
C LYS A 280 -5.01 6.02 14.59
N GLY A 281 -5.21 5.67 13.33
CA GLY A 281 -4.21 4.98 12.50
C GLY A 281 -4.27 3.46 12.71
N VAL A 282 -3.11 2.82 12.82
CA VAL A 282 -3.02 1.41 13.24
C VAL A 282 -3.30 1.33 14.73
N GLU A 283 -4.43 0.76 15.11
CA GLU A 283 -4.86 0.66 16.50
C GLU A 283 -4.46 -0.65 17.16
N ARG A 284 -4.28 -1.69 16.35
CA ARG A 284 -3.84 -3.01 16.81
C ARG A 284 -3.20 -3.80 15.68
N ILE A 285 -2.12 -4.50 15.98
CA ILE A 285 -1.59 -5.59 15.16
C ILE A 285 -2.31 -6.88 15.60
N VAL A 286 -2.77 -7.67 14.63
CA VAL A 286 -3.44 -8.94 14.90
C VAL A 286 -2.43 -10.06 14.67
N GLU A 287 -1.94 -10.64 15.75
CA GLU A 287 -1.09 -11.82 15.67
C GLU A 287 -1.95 -13.07 15.43
N ILE A 288 -1.76 -13.68 14.26
CA ILE A 288 -2.40 -14.96 13.93
C ILE A 288 -1.41 -16.09 14.11
N GLU A 289 -1.91 -17.25 14.51
CA GLU A 289 -1.07 -18.42 14.67
C GLU A 289 -0.58 -18.94 13.32
N LEU A 290 0.74 -18.96 13.13
CA LEU A 290 1.40 -19.53 11.97
C LEU A 290 1.88 -20.94 12.27
N ASN A 291 1.60 -21.90 11.39
CA ASN A 291 2.23 -23.22 11.48
C ASN A 291 3.72 -23.12 11.13
N SER A 292 4.47 -24.22 11.32
CA SER A 292 5.93 -24.21 11.13
C SER A 292 6.36 -23.81 9.72
N ALA A 293 5.62 -24.21 8.69
CA ALA A 293 5.91 -23.86 7.30
C ALA A 293 5.60 -22.38 7.02
N GLU A 294 4.45 -21.89 7.45
CA GLU A 294 4.03 -20.47 7.34
C GLU A 294 5.02 -19.56 8.09
N ARG A 295 5.41 -19.95 9.31
CA ARG A 295 6.40 -19.21 10.11
C ARG A 295 7.76 -19.15 9.40
N SER A 296 8.26 -20.27 8.87
CA SER A 296 9.52 -20.27 8.13
C SER A 296 9.48 -19.39 6.88
N MET A 297 8.35 -19.35 6.15
CA MET A 297 8.18 -18.45 5.02
C MET A 297 8.15 -16.99 5.48
N PHE A 298 7.44 -16.69 6.57
CA PHE A 298 7.32 -15.33 7.11
C PHE A 298 8.68 -14.81 7.62
N GLU A 299 9.45 -15.62 8.33
CA GLU A 299 10.80 -15.28 8.80
C GLU A 299 11.75 -14.98 7.64
N LYS A 300 11.75 -15.80 6.57
CA LYS A 300 12.53 -15.51 5.36
C LYS A 300 12.11 -14.20 4.70
N SER A 301 10.81 -13.94 4.66
CA SER A 301 10.27 -12.70 4.14
C SER A 301 10.71 -11.49 4.97
N ALA A 302 10.65 -11.57 6.29
CA ALA A 302 11.12 -10.52 7.20
C ALA A 302 12.64 -10.29 7.07
N GLN A 303 13.44 -11.35 6.90
CA GLN A 303 14.88 -11.23 6.63
C GLN A 303 15.18 -10.50 5.32
N ALA A 304 14.39 -10.73 4.28
CA ALA A 304 14.52 -10.01 3.01
C ALA A 304 14.23 -8.50 3.19
N VAL A 305 13.20 -8.15 3.95
CA VAL A 305 12.89 -6.77 4.32
C VAL A 305 14.02 -6.16 5.14
N GLN A 306 14.52 -6.86 6.15
CA GLN A 306 15.64 -6.37 6.98
C GLN A 306 16.89 -6.09 6.13
N SER A 307 17.18 -6.95 5.16
CA SER A 307 18.31 -6.76 4.23
C SER A 307 18.14 -5.49 3.39
N LEU A 308 16.90 -5.13 3.00
CA LEU A 308 16.60 -3.86 2.32
C LEU A 308 16.84 -2.65 3.23
N ILE A 309 16.36 -2.71 4.46
CA ILE A 309 16.55 -1.64 5.46
C ILE A 309 18.04 -1.44 5.74
N ASP A 310 18.81 -2.53 5.87
CA ASP A 310 20.26 -2.43 6.11
C ASP A 310 21.00 -1.85 4.89
N ALA A 311 20.54 -2.11 3.67
CA ALA A 311 21.04 -1.44 2.48
C ALA A 311 20.73 0.07 2.53
N CYS A 312 19.51 0.46 2.92
CA CYS A 312 19.14 1.87 3.11
C CYS A 312 20.04 2.57 4.14
N LYS A 313 20.30 1.94 5.29
CA LYS A 313 21.21 2.49 6.32
C LYS A 313 22.65 2.68 5.82
N ARG A 314 23.15 1.79 4.95
CA ARG A 314 24.48 1.95 4.33
C ARG A 314 24.52 3.07 3.30
N ILE A 315 23.47 3.21 2.49
CA ILE A 315 23.36 4.24 1.44
C ILE A 315 23.14 5.63 2.06
N ALA A 316 22.32 5.74 3.08
CA ALA A 316 21.96 7.00 3.72
C ALA A 316 22.06 6.88 5.27
N PRO A 317 23.29 6.90 5.84
CA PRO A 317 23.49 6.70 7.29
C PRO A 317 22.90 7.81 8.15
N ASP A 318 22.67 8.98 7.57
CA ASP A 318 22.10 10.16 8.25
C ASP A 318 20.61 10.37 7.98
N LEU A 319 19.94 9.39 7.39
CA LEU A 319 18.52 9.48 7.03
C LEU A 319 17.65 9.81 8.26
N GLY A 320 16.93 10.93 8.20
CA GLY A 320 16.00 11.35 9.24
C GLY A 320 16.65 12.00 10.48
N LYS A 321 17.94 12.39 10.40
CA LYS A 321 18.64 13.16 11.44
C LYS A 321 18.37 14.65 11.31
#